data_73bacc76589e730b2ab9e378b6cdb4ab
#
_entry.id   73bacc76589e730b2ab9e378b6cdb4ab
#
_cell.length_a   1.000
_cell.length_b   1.000
_cell.length_c   1.000
_cell.angle_alpha   90.00
_cell.angle_beta   90.00
_cell.angle_gamma   90.00
#
_symmetry.space_group_name_H-M   'P 1'
#
loop_
_entity.id
_entity.type
_entity.pdbx_description
1 polymer ?
#
loop_
_entity_poly.entity_id
_entity_poly.type
_entity_poly.pdbx_seq_one_letter_code
_entity_poly.pdbx_strand_id
1 'polypeptide(L)'
;MLKLGDLKQGDIVFLNDDGAKREGTVVKVSHEEHQALINNGVQEFWYRLDEITPIPLDENQLIRLGFTKEEMNGAVKYKRDSFRLVTPRAGDFSTVEMWWREDRRHFNFLLGVHDLQNLYHDMTKIPLEKH
;
A
#
# COMPACT_ATOMS: atom_id res chain seq x y z
N MET A 1 -11.76 7.47 -2.29
CA MET A 1 -10.98 8.72 -2.29
C MET A 1 -9.99 8.73 -1.14
N LEU A 2 -8.75 9.08 -1.42
CA LEU A 2 -7.69 9.14 -0.42
C LEU A 2 -7.93 10.29 0.55
N LYS A 3 -7.80 10.00 1.85
CA LYS A 3 -7.92 11.01 2.91
C LYS A 3 -6.56 11.24 3.54
N LEU A 4 -6.32 12.46 4.01
CA LEU A 4 -5.06 12.80 4.65
C LEU A 4 -4.78 11.91 5.87
N GLY A 5 -5.82 11.59 6.63
CA GLY A 5 -5.69 10.69 7.79
C GLY A 5 -5.30 9.25 7.45
N ASP A 6 -5.43 8.86 6.18
CA ASP A 6 -5.03 7.53 5.71
C ASP A 6 -3.52 7.44 5.46
N LEU A 7 -2.82 8.57 5.41
CA LEU A 7 -1.40 8.62 5.09
C LEU A 7 -0.56 8.62 6.36
N LYS A 8 0.49 7.80 6.35
CA LYS A 8 1.47 7.70 7.43
C LYS A 8 2.86 7.73 6.86
N GLN A 9 3.84 8.04 7.69
CA GLN A 9 5.24 8.02 7.30
C GLN A 9 5.60 6.65 6.71
N GLY A 10 6.26 6.67 5.55
CA GLY A 10 6.67 5.45 4.85
C GLY A 10 5.66 4.96 3.82
N ASP A 11 4.46 5.52 3.78
CA ASP A 11 3.44 5.13 2.80
C ASP A 11 3.88 5.48 1.38
N ILE A 12 3.57 4.60 0.44
CA ILE A 12 3.93 4.74 -0.97
C ILE A 12 2.67 5.09 -1.75
N VAL A 13 2.73 6.18 -2.50
CA VAL A 13 1.59 6.73 -3.23
C VAL A 13 2.02 7.20 -4.61
N PHE A 14 1.05 7.47 -5.49
CA PHE A 14 1.28 8.19 -6.73
C PHE A 14 1.13 9.69 -6.51
N LEU A 15 2.00 10.44 -7.17
CA LEU A 15 1.96 11.90 -7.22
C LEU A 15 1.62 12.33 -8.64
N ASN A 16 0.75 13.33 -8.77
CA ASN A 16 0.53 13.99 -10.04
C ASN A 16 1.45 15.22 -10.09
N ASP A 17 2.54 15.10 -10.83
CA ASP A 17 3.58 16.10 -10.90
C ASP A 17 3.67 16.60 -12.35
N ASP A 18 3.12 17.78 -12.61
CA ASP A 18 3.04 18.38 -13.95
C ASP A 18 2.44 17.43 -15.00
N GLY A 19 1.33 16.75 -14.63
CA GLY A 19 0.63 15.84 -15.52
C GLY A 19 1.25 14.46 -15.64
N ALA A 20 2.40 14.21 -15.01
CA ALA A 20 3.04 12.91 -14.98
C ALA A 20 2.76 12.22 -13.64
N LYS A 21 2.47 10.92 -13.68
CA LYS A 21 2.35 10.12 -12.48
C LYS A 21 3.74 9.68 -12.02
N ARG A 22 4.04 9.94 -10.77
CA ARG A 22 5.32 9.60 -10.17
C ARG A 22 5.07 8.95 -8.81
N GLU A 23 5.85 7.93 -8.50
CA GLU A 23 5.77 7.28 -7.20
C GLU A 23 6.51 8.12 -6.15
N GLY A 24 5.94 8.22 -4.95
CA GLY A 24 6.57 8.93 -3.85
C GLY A 24 6.35 8.25 -2.52
N THR A 25 7.18 8.59 -1.53
CA THR A 25 7.11 8.05 -0.18
C THR A 25 6.83 9.18 0.81
N VAL A 26 5.80 8.99 1.62
CA VAL A 26 5.36 9.99 2.59
C VAL A 26 6.42 10.13 3.71
N VAL A 27 6.84 11.37 3.98
CA VAL A 27 7.77 11.70 5.04
C VAL A 27 7.00 12.13 6.30
N LYS A 28 6.05 13.04 6.12
CA LYS A 28 5.17 13.49 7.20
C LYS A 28 3.93 14.15 6.63
N VAL A 29 2.94 14.36 7.48
CA VAL A 29 1.65 14.92 7.11
C VAL A 29 1.39 16.17 7.94
N SER A 30 0.84 17.22 7.30
CA SER A 30 0.37 18.41 7.98
C SER A 30 -1.15 18.46 7.88
N HIS A 31 -1.85 18.19 8.96
CA HIS A 31 -3.32 18.28 9.01
C HIS A 31 -3.76 19.73 8.94
N GLU A 32 -2.97 20.64 9.48
CA GLU A 32 -3.27 22.07 9.47
C GLU A 32 -3.29 22.64 8.05
N GLU A 33 -2.29 22.26 7.23
CA GLU A 33 -2.15 22.76 5.86
C GLU A 33 -2.82 21.85 4.83
N HIS A 34 -3.36 20.72 5.24
CA HIS A 34 -3.94 19.69 4.35
C HIS A 34 -2.96 19.26 3.26
N GLN A 35 -1.70 19.03 3.65
CA GLN A 35 -0.62 18.65 2.76
C GLN A 35 0.20 17.51 3.34
N ALA A 36 0.93 16.82 2.48
CA ALA A 36 1.90 15.82 2.88
C ALA A 36 3.27 16.15 2.28
N LEU A 37 4.30 16.03 3.10
CA LEU A 37 5.68 16.12 2.63
C LEU A 37 6.07 14.76 2.08
N ILE A 38 6.43 14.71 0.80
CA ILE A 38 6.67 13.45 0.10
C ILE A 38 8.01 13.52 -0.62
N ASN A 39 8.80 12.45 -0.44
CA ASN A 39 10.03 12.25 -1.21
C ASN A 39 9.64 11.69 -2.58
N ASN A 40 9.88 12.48 -3.63
CA ASN A 40 9.49 12.12 -4.99
C ASN A 40 10.61 11.41 -5.77
N GLY A 41 11.68 10.99 -5.07
CA GLY A 41 12.83 10.35 -5.69
C GLY A 41 13.96 11.31 -6.01
N VAL A 42 13.70 12.61 -6.02
CA VAL A 42 14.69 13.67 -6.27
C VAL A 42 14.85 14.54 -5.03
N GLN A 43 13.74 14.92 -4.43
CA GLN A 43 13.73 15.80 -3.26
C GLN A 43 12.44 15.61 -2.48
N GLU A 44 12.38 16.16 -1.27
CA GLU A 44 11.15 16.23 -0.47
C GLU A 44 10.41 17.50 -0.86
N PHE A 45 9.10 17.37 -1.06
CA PHE A 45 8.26 18.47 -1.48
C PHE A 45 6.86 18.33 -0.85
N TRP A 46 6.22 19.45 -0.56
CA TRP A 46 4.85 19.45 -0.04
C TRP A 46 3.85 19.34 -1.17
N TYR A 47 2.97 18.33 -1.07
CA TYR A 47 1.90 18.09 -2.05
C TYR A 47 0.56 18.25 -1.38
N ARG A 48 -0.39 18.84 -2.13
CA ARG A 48 -1.77 18.90 -1.70
C ARG A 48 -2.43 17.53 -1.88
N LEU A 49 -3.50 17.29 -1.11
CA LEU A 49 -4.18 15.99 -1.16
C LEU A 49 -4.70 15.65 -2.56
N ASP A 50 -5.14 16.66 -3.32
CA ASP A 50 -5.64 16.46 -4.70
C ASP A 50 -4.53 16.10 -5.71
N GLU A 51 -3.27 16.21 -5.31
CA GLU A 51 -2.11 15.82 -6.12
C GLU A 51 -1.63 14.40 -5.79
N ILE A 52 -2.26 13.74 -4.84
CA ILE A 52 -1.86 12.42 -4.33
C ILE A 52 -2.96 11.42 -4.63
N THR A 53 -2.60 10.27 -5.24
CA THR A 53 -3.56 9.20 -5.50
C THR A 53 -3.00 7.87 -5.01
N PRO A 54 -3.88 6.92 -4.62
CA PRO A 54 -3.41 5.62 -4.20
C PRO A 54 -2.84 4.83 -5.38
N ILE A 55 -1.86 3.98 -5.09
CA ILE A 55 -1.36 3.01 -6.07
C ILE A 55 -2.19 1.75 -5.89
N PRO A 56 -2.92 1.29 -6.92
CA PRO A 56 -3.70 0.06 -6.80
C PRO A 56 -2.79 -1.13 -6.48
N LEU A 57 -3.25 -1.97 -5.57
CA LEU A 57 -2.50 -3.16 -5.19
C LEU A 57 -2.55 -4.19 -6.32
N ASP A 58 -1.38 -4.70 -6.72
CA ASP A 58 -1.25 -5.76 -7.72
C ASP A 58 -0.06 -6.65 -7.37
N GLU A 59 0.13 -7.70 -8.16
CA GLU A 59 1.20 -8.67 -7.92
C GLU A 59 2.59 -8.00 -7.95
N ASN A 60 2.81 -7.11 -8.91
CA ASN A 60 4.09 -6.41 -9.06
C ASN A 60 4.43 -5.61 -7.80
N GLN A 61 3.45 -4.90 -7.26
CA GLN A 61 3.64 -4.13 -6.04
C GLN A 61 3.95 -5.05 -4.84
N LEU A 62 3.27 -6.19 -4.75
CA LEU A 62 3.53 -7.15 -3.68
C LEU A 62 4.93 -7.73 -3.74
N ILE A 63 5.40 -8.08 -4.94
CA ILE A 63 6.77 -8.58 -5.12
C ILE A 63 7.80 -7.52 -4.69
N ARG A 64 7.56 -6.27 -5.07
CA ARG A 64 8.43 -5.15 -4.69
C ARG A 64 8.44 -4.90 -3.18
N LEU A 65 7.38 -5.28 -2.49
CA LEU A 65 7.27 -5.16 -1.04
C LEU A 65 7.82 -6.40 -0.30
N GLY A 66 8.43 -7.32 -1.03
CA GLY A 66 9.10 -8.48 -0.44
C GLY A 66 8.23 -9.71 -0.26
N PHE A 67 7.04 -9.73 -0.86
CA PHE A 67 6.17 -10.91 -0.80
C PHE A 67 6.61 -11.95 -1.81
N THR A 68 6.46 -13.23 -1.47
CA THR A 68 6.64 -14.34 -2.38
C THR A 68 5.28 -14.91 -2.75
N LYS A 69 5.16 -15.36 -4.01
CA LYS A 69 3.91 -15.87 -4.56
C LYS A 69 3.87 -17.39 -4.48
N GLU A 70 2.72 -17.92 -4.10
CA GLU A 70 2.45 -19.36 -4.08
C GLU A 70 1.05 -19.62 -4.63
N GLU A 71 0.91 -20.49 -5.59
CA GLU A 71 -0.40 -20.84 -6.17
C GLU A 71 -1.00 -22.04 -5.44
N MET A 72 -2.32 -21.97 -5.18
CA MET A 72 -3.04 -22.99 -4.44
C MET A 72 -4.41 -23.24 -5.09
N ASN A 73 -4.54 -24.27 -5.92
CA ASN A 73 -5.84 -24.68 -6.47
C ASN A 73 -6.66 -23.52 -7.08
N GLY A 74 -5.99 -22.68 -7.87
CA GLY A 74 -6.61 -21.53 -8.49
C GLY A 74 -6.51 -20.24 -7.68
N ALA A 75 -6.45 -20.31 -6.36
CA ALA A 75 -6.19 -19.16 -5.51
C ALA A 75 -4.70 -18.85 -5.49
N VAL A 76 -4.35 -17.61 -5.15
CA VAL A 76 -2.96 -17.19 -5.06
C VAL A 76 -2.69 -16.66 -3.66
N LYS A 77 -1.64 -17.14 -3.04
CA LYS A 77 -1.17 -16.68 -1.74
C LYS A 77 0.12 -15.90 -1.92
N TYR A 78 0.17 -14.73 -1.30
CA TYR A 78 1.38 -13.91 -1.21
C TYR A 78 1.81 -13.92 0.26
N LYS A 79 3.07 -14.23 0.49
CA LYS A 79 3.57 -14.43 1.84
C LYS A 79 4.81 -13.58 2.10
N ARG A 80 4.85 -12.94 3.25
CA ARG A 80 6.04 -12.30 3.78
C ARG A 80 6.13 -12.67 5.27
N ASP A 81 7.18 -13.42 5.62
CA ASP A 81 7.30 -14.03 6.95
C ASP A 81 6.04 -14.84 7.27
N SER A 82 5.36 -14.55 8.34
CA SER A 82 4.11 -15.25 8.70
C SER A 82 2.85 -14.52 8.23
N PHE A 83 3.00 -13.36 7.63
CA PHE A 83 1.86 -12.60 7.09
C PHE A 83 1.46 -13.17 5.73
N ARG A 84 0.17 -13.38 5.51
CA ARG A 84 -0.37 -13.94 4.28
C ARG A 84 -1.47 -13.08 3.71
N LEU A 85 -1.45 -12.93 2.41
CA LEU A 85 -2.48 -12.24 1.65
C LEU A 85 -2.94 -13.21 0.56
N VAL A 86 -4.24 -13.48 0.50
CA VAL A 86 -4.80 -14.46 -0.43
C VAL A 86 -5.82 -13.79 -1.35
N THR A 87 -5.69 -14.04 -2.65
CA THR A 87 -6.65 -13.61 -3.66
C THR A 87 -7.35 -14.84 -4.25
N PRO A 88 -8.60 -14.70 -4.75
CA PRO A 88 -9.34 -15.84 -5.25
C PRO A 88 -8.73 -16.45 -6.53
N ARG A 89 -8.01 -15.64 -7.31
CA ARG A 89 -7.31 -16.08 -8.52
C ARG A 89 -6.26 -15.06 -8.92
N ALA A 90 -5.36 -15.48 -9.81
CA ALA A 90 -4.26 -14.62 -10.26
C ALA A 90 -4.81 -13.35 -10.91
N GLY A 91 -4.24 -12.21 -10.51
CA GLY A 91 -4.60 -10.90 -11.07
C GLY A 91 -5.90 -10.31 -10.55
N ASP A 92 -6.64 -11.00 -9.69
CA ASP A 92 -7.91 -10.53 -9.16
C ASP A 92 -7.75 -10.04 -7.71
N PHE A 93 -7.62 -8.74 -7.55
CA PHE A 93 -7.49 -8.09 -6.24
C PHE A 93 -8.79 -7.42 -5.78
N SER A 94 -9.92 -7.80 -6.38
CA SER A 94 -11.23 -7.26 -5.99
C SER A 94 -11.66 -7.75 -4.60
N THR A 95 -11.19 -8.92 -4.20
CA THR A 95 -11.35 -9.43 -2.84
C THR A 95 -10.01 -9.95 -2.34
N VAL A 96 -9.68 -9.61 -1.10
CA VAL A 96 -8.41 -9.98 -0.49
C VAL A 96 -8.65 -10.43 0.94
N GLU A 97 -8.01 -11.53 1.34
CA GLU A 97 -7.95 -11.95 2.74
C GLU A 97 -6.54 -11.75 3.26
N MET A 98 -6.42 -11.23 4.47
CA MET A 98 -5.14 -11.06 5.16
C MET A 98 -5.15 -11.90 6.43
N TRP A 99 -4.05 -12.63 6.65
CA TRP A 99 -3.90 -13.52 7.80
C TRP A 99 -2.59 -13.21 8.52
N TRP A 100 -2.71 -12.99 9.82
CA TRP A 100 -1.57 -12.88 10.71
C TRP A 100 -1.93 -13.58 12.01
N ARG A 101 -1.30 -14.72 12.28
CA ARG A 101 -1.62 -15.56 13.45
C ARG A 101 -3.11 -15.92 13.44
N GLU A 102 -3.86 -15.50 14.45
CA GLU A 102 -5.29 -15.75 14.54
C GLU A 102 -6.13 -14.60 13.98
N ASP A 103 -5.49 -13.49 13.61
CA ASP A 103 -6.16 -12.33 13.03
C ASP A 103 -6.40 -12.58 11.55
N ARG A 104 -7.66 -12.56 11.14
CA ARG A 104 -8.06 -12.71 9.74
C ARG A 104 -8.96 -11.55 9.38
N ARG A 105 -8.64 -10.91 8.26
CA ARG A 105 -9.41 -9.78 7.74
C ARG A 105 -9.76 -10.03 6.28
N HIS A 106 -10.98 -9.69 5.92
CA HIS A 106 -11.49 -9.86 4.57
C HIS A 106 -11.90 -8.50 4.01
N PHE A 107 -11.46 -8.23 2.79
CA PHE A 107 -11.77 -6.97 2.09
C PHE A 107 -12.37 -7.30 0.73
N ASN A 108 -13.52 -6.68 0.41
CA ASN A 108 -14.21 -6.88 -0.86
C ASN A 108 -14.19 -5.61 -1.72
N PHE A 109 -13.13 -4.84 -1.58
CA PHE A 109 -12.89 -3.65 -2.40
C PHE A 109 -11.40 -3.56 -2.72
N LEU A 110 -11.07 -2.82 -3.77
CA LEU A 110 -9.69 -2.68 -4.22
C LEU A 110 -8.89 -1.86 -3.20
N LEU A 111 -7.82 -2.47 -2.69
CA LEU A 111 -6.91 -1.82 -1.76
C LEU A 111 -5.80 -1.08 -2.51
N GLY A 112 -5.33 0.04 -1.94
CA GLY A 112 -4.10 0.67 -2.38
C GLY A 112 -2.89 0.09 -1.66
N VAL A 113 -1.71 0.36 -2.19
CA VAL A 113 -0.45 -0.06 -1.56
C VAL A 113 -0.34 0.52 -0.15
N HIS A 114 -0.70 1.80 0.03
CA HIS A 114 -0.66 2.42 1.36
C HIS A 114 -1.62 1.74 2.35
N ASP A 115 -2.78 1.26 1.89
CA ASP A 115 -3.71 0.50 2.74
C ASP A 115 -3.06 -0.77 3.26
N LEU A 116 -2.38 -1.52 2.37
CA LEU A 116 -1.64 -2.71 2.76
C LEU A 116 -0.54 -2.38 3.76
N GLN A 117 0.22 -1.33 3.51
CA GLN A 117 1.29 -0.91 4.42
C GLN A 117 0.74 -0.62 5.83
N ASN A 118 -0.38 0.09 5.90
CA ASN A 118 -1.00 0.44 7.18
C ASN A 118 -1.59 -0.79 7.88
N LEU A 119 -2.25 -1.67 7.14
CA LEU A 119 -2.80 -2.91 7.69
C LEU A 119 -1.70 -3.86 8.17
N TYR A 120 -0.64 -4.00 7.39
CA TYR A 120 0.51 -4.83 7.76
C TYR A 120 1.13 -4.33 9.07
N HIS A 121 1.36 -3.02 9.17
CA HIS A 121 1.91 -2.42 10.39
C HIS A 121 0.95 -2.56 11.58
N ASP A 122 -0.35 -2.38 11.34
CA ASP A 122 -1.35 -2.52 12.38
C ASP A 122 -1.40 -3.94 12.96
N MET A 123 -1.29 -4.94 12.08
CA MET A 123 -1.37 -6.34 12.47
C MET A 123 -0.06 -6.88 13.04
N THR A 124 1.08 -6.52 12.45
CA THR A 124 2.39 -7.11 12.80
C THR A 124 3.25 -6.20 13.67
N LYS A 125 2.95 -4.90 13.71
CA LYS A 125 3.77 -3.85 14.34
C LYS A 125 5.13 -3.66 13.67
N ILE A 126 5.28 -4.15 12.46
CA ILE A 126 6.50 -4.02 11.66
C ILE A 126 6.18 -3.17 10.44
N PRO A 127 7.01 -2.16 10.10
CA PRO A 127 6.79 -1.35 8.89
C PRO A 127 6.95 -2.21 7.64
N LEU A 128 6.09 -1.99 6.64
CA LEU A 128 6.20 -2.63 5.34
C LEU A 128 6.80 -1.64 4.35
N GLU A 129 7.99 -1.92 3.88
CA GLU A 129 8.75 -1.03 3.00
C GLU A 129 9.22 -1.78 1.76
N LYS A 130 9.47 -1.05 0.68
CA LYS A 130 10.05 -1.62 -0.53
C LYS A 130 11.52 -1.96 -0.32
N HIS A 131 11.94 -3.02 -0.98
CA HIS A 131 13.33 -3.43 -1.01
C HIS A 131 14.05 -2.83 -2.21
#